data_826697f4c7cd6852d365d3c87c8cab35
#
_entry.id   826697f4c7cd6852d365d3c87c8cab35
#
_cell.length_a   1.000
_cell.length_b   1.000
_cell.length_c   1.000
_cell.angle_alpha   90.00
_cell.angle_beta   90.00
_cell.angle_gamma   90.00
#
_symmetry.space_group_name_H-M   'P 1'
#
loop_
_entity.id
_entity.type
_entity.pdbx_description
1 polymer ?
#
loop_
_entity_poly.entity_id
_entity_poly.type
_entity_poly.pdbx_seq_one_letter_code
_entity_poly.pdbx_strand_id
1 'polypeptide(L)'
;KKCISGPNMILIDHFLQLGNKETPYYGRDLKVLIDDIAKAYQEAILDFYDHGCRYLQIDDTSWTYLIDEKFLQKVEALGYTQKEVLNWFWNASTKALEKKPVDMVVATHFCKGNFKGNPLFSGFYDAVAPVIADIPYDAFFVEYDDARSGSFEPWKVLKDKDALFVAGLISTKNPVLEDHDEIKKRYEEAKAVVGEQIALSPQCGFASVEEGNCIDEETQWKKIDLLVSCKDFL
;
A
#
# COMPACT_ATOMS: atom_id res chain seq x y z
N LYS A 1 13.29 6.26 -9.77
CA LYS A 1 12.32 5.82 -8.75
C LYS A 1 13.04 5.37 -7.49
N LYS A 2 12.53 5.77 -6.34
CA LYS A 2 13.00 5.35 -5.01
C LYS A 2 11.82 4.80 -4.21
N CYS A 3 12.08 3.83 -3.30
CA CYS A 3 11.07 3.30 -2.37
C CYS A 3 11.55 3.53 -0.94
N ILE A 4 10.61 3.89 -0.05
CA ILE A 4 10.82 4.01 1.39
C ILE A 4 9.62 3.42 2.14
N SER A 5 9.80 3.03 3.39
CA SER A 5 8.70 2.58 4.26
C SER A 5 7.71 3.72 4.52
N GLY A 6 6.44 3.39 4.76
CA GLY A 6 5.41 4.38 5.03
C GLY A 6 5.40 4.93 6.47
N PRO A 7 4.85 6.12 6.70
CA PRO A 7 4.78 6.75 8.02
C PRO A 7 3.99 5.91 9.03
N ASN A 8 2.97 5.21 8.57
CA ASN A 8 2.12 4.39 9.43
C ASN A 8 2.80 3.09 9.88
N MET A 9 3.85 2.64 9.19
CA MET A 9 4.68 1.53 9.67
C MET A 9 5.35 1.88 11.00
N ILE A 10 5.80 3.13 11.17
CA ILE A 10 6.37 3.61 12.42
C ILE A 10 5.29 3.71 13.51
N LEU A 11 4.10 4.22 13.17
CA LEU A 11 2.98 4.31 14.10
C LEU A 11 2.52 2.94 14.59
N ILE A 12 2.36 1.98 13.68
CA ILE A 12 1.87 0.66 14.05
C ILE A 12 2.90 -0.10 14.90
N ASP A 13 4.19 0.06 14.60
CA ASP A 13 5.26 -0.56 15.36
C ASP A 13 5.31 -0.01 16.78
N HIS A 14 5.25 1.31 16.92
CA HIS A 14 5.12 1.98 18.21
C HIS A 14 3.90 1.49 19.00
N PHE A 15 2.73 1.42 18.34
CA PHE A 15 1.48 0.98 18.94
C PHE A 15 1.52 -0.48 19.39
N LEU A 16 2.11 -1.38 18.59
CA LEU A 16 2.24 -2.80 18.90
C LEU A 16 3.24 -3.07 20.02
N GLN A 17 4.37 -2.35 20.03
CA GLN A 17 5.43 -2.56 21.01
C GLN A 17 5.06 -2.04 22.40
N LEU A 18 4.37 -0.92 22.46
CA LEU A 18 4.09 -0.24 23.71
C LEU A 18 2.73 -0.59 24.28
N GLY A 19 1.77 -0.95 23.43
CA GLY A 19 0.40 -1.16 23.85
C GLY A 19 -0.12 0.06 24.61
N ASN A 20 -0.58 -0.14 25.85
CA ASN A 20 -1.03 0.95 26.73
C ASN A 20 0.09 1.61 27.55
N LYS A 21 1.35 1.27 27.30
CA LYS A 21 2.48 1.86 28.03
C LYS A 21 2.76 3.27 27.52
N GLU A 22 3.10 4.15 28.44
CA GLU A 22 3.63 5.48 28.11
C GLU A 22 5.07 5.36 27.62
N THR A 23 5.41 6.12 26.57
CA THR A 23 6.82 6.27 26.21
C THR A 23 7.46 7.38 27.01
N PRO A 24 8.77 7.31 27.26
CA PRO A 24 9.48 8.40 27.93
C PRO A 24 9.39 9.75 27.23
N TYR A 25 9.14 9.75 25.92
CA TYR A 25 9.15 10.96 25.10
C TYR A 25 7.75 11.45 24.71
N TYR A 26 6.89 10.54 24.20
CA TYR A 26 5.56 10.92 23.68
C TYR A 26 4.43 10.69 24.68
N GLY A 27 4.67 9.97 25.78
CA GLY A 27 3.61 9.55 26.68
C GLY A 27 2.54 8.74 25.97
N ARG A 28 1.28 9.15 26.11
CA ARG A 28 0.12 8.59 25.38
C ARG A 28 -0.41 9.53 24.31
N ASP A 29 0.20 10.69 24.12
CA ASP A 29 -0.23 11.66 23.11
C ASP A 29 0.34 11.31 21.73
N LEU A 30 -0.41 10.51 21.00
CA LEU A 30 -0.06 10.13 19.63
C LEU A 30 -0.04 11.30 18.65
N LYS A 31 -0.67 12.43 19.00
CA LYS A 31 -0.66 13.60 18.12
C LYS A 31 0.74 14.16 17.94
N VAL A 32 1.51 14.26 19.02
CA VAL A 32 2.91 14.75 18.95
C VAL A 32 3.75 13.78 18.12
N LEU A 33 3.59 12.47 18.33
CA LEU A 33 4.30 11.45 17.53
C LEU A 33 3.93 11.54 16.04
N ILE A 34 2.65 11.69 15.71
CA ILE A 34 2.19 11.85 14.33
C ILE A 34 2.80 13.10 13.68
N ASP A 35 2.82 14.22 14.38
CA ASP A 35 3.39 15.47 13.88
C ASP A 35 4.91 15.36 13.63
N ASP A 36 5.63 14.69 14.52
CA ASP A 36 7.08 14.44 14.35
C ASP A 36 7.38 13.47 13.21
N ILE A 37 6.62 12.39 13.07
CA ILE A 37 6.72 11.46 11.93
C ILE A 37 6.46 12.21 10.61
N ALA A 38 5.36 12.96 10.55
CA ALA A 38 5.00 13.71 9.36
C ALA A 38 6.09 14.71 8.96
N LYS A 39 6.66 15.42 9.93
CA LYS A 39 7.78 16.34 9.70
C LYS A 39 9.01 15.62 9.15
N ALA A 40 9.39 14.48 9.73
CA ALA A 40 10.53 13.69 9.24
C ALA A 40 10.32 13.23 7.77
N TYR A 41 9.09 12.83 7.41
CA TYR A 41 8.76 12.47 6.03
C TYR A 41 8.76 13.67 5.08
N GLN A 42 8.28 14.84 5.51
CA GLN A 42 8.39 16.08 4.72
C GLN A 42 9.85 16.41 4.41
N GLU A 43 10.73 16.32 5.41
CA GLU A 43 12.17 16.56 5.24
C GLU A 43 12.80 15.53 4.31
N ALA A 44 12.48 14.24 4.47
CA ALA A 44 12.98 13.17 3.59
C ALA A 44 12.50 13.33 2.14
N ILE A 45 11.23 13.67 1.91
CA ILE A 45 10.69 13.91 0.56
C ILE A 45 11.43 15.05 -0.13
N LEU A 46 11.67 16.16 0.57
CA LEU A 46 12.41 17.30 0.05
C LEU A 46 13.88 16.94 -0.22
N ASP A 47 14.53 16.20 0.66
CA ASP A 47 15.90 15.75 0.47
C ASP A 47 16.04 14.84 -0.78
N PHE A 48 15.14 13.88 -0.94
CA PHE A 48 15.09 13.07 -2.18
C PHE A 48 14.88 13.92 -3.42
N TYR A 49 13.99 14.92 -3.34
CA TYR A 49 13.72 15.82 -4.46
C TYR A 49 14.95 16.65 -4.83
N ASP A 50 15.65 17.21 -3.85
CA ASP A 50 16.86 18.02 -4.03
C ASP A 50 18.02 17.20 -4.64
N HIS A 51 18.05 15.88 -4.36
CA HIS A 51 18.96 14.93 -4.97
C HIS A 51 18.48 14.33 -6.30
N GLY A 52 17.48 14.93 -6.93
CA GLY A 52 17.01 14.61 -8.28
C GLY A 52 15.94 13.52 -8.36
N CYS A 53 15.43 12.99 -7.24
CA CYS A 53 14.28 12.08 -7.27
C CYS A 53 13.01 12.81 -7.74
N ARG A 54 12.30 12.22 -8.71
CA ARG A 54 11.02 12.73 -9.22
C ARG A 54 9.90 11.71 -9.13
N TYR A 55 10.23 10.48 -8.66
CA TYR A 55 9.28 9.42 -8.42
C TYR A 55 9.65 8.71 -7.12
N LEU A 56 8.85 8.91 -6.07
CA LEU A 56 9.00 8.27 -4.78
C LEU A 56 7.82 7.31 -4.56
N GLN A 57 8.07 6.10 -4.11
CA GLN A 57 7.05 5.16 -3.65
C GLN A 57 7.16 5.01 -2.14
N ILE A 58 6.04 5.17 -1.46
CA ILE A 58 5.90 4.97 -0.02
C ILE A 58 5.20 3.63 0.19
N ASP A 59 5.96 2.64 0.68
CA ASP A 59 5.47 1.30 0.95
C ASP A 59 4.86 1.25 2.35
N ASP A 60 3.53 1.35 2.42
CA ASP A 60 2.78 1.45 3.67
C ASP A 60 1.80 0.29 3.85
N THR A 61 2.33 -0.88 4.17
CA THR A 61 1.53 -2.10 4.38
C THR A 61 0.73 -2.09 5.68
N SER A 62 0.92 -1.09 6.54
CA SER A 62 0.22 -0.97 7.83
C SER A 62 -1.31 -0.84 7.70
N TRP A 63 -1.81 -0.32 6.58
CA TRP A 63 -3.25 -0.25 6.31
C TRP A 63 -3.94 -1.61 6.37
N THR A 64 -3.23 -2.68 6.02
CA THR A 64 -3.79 -4.04 6.02
C THR A 64 -3.92 -4.66 7.41
N TYR A 65 -3.27 -4.09 8.42
CA TYR A 65 -3.58 -4.44 9.82
C TYR A 65 -5.03 -4.06 10.17
N LEU A 66 -5.55 -2.98 9.59
CA LEU A 66 -6.89 -2.48 9.89
C LEU A 66 -8.03 -3.18 9.13
N ILE A 67 -7.72 -4.16 8.29
CA ILE A 67 -8.69 -5.06 7.66
C ILE A 67 -8.65 -6.47 8.24
N ASP A 68 -7.68 -6.78 9.10
CA ASP A 68 -7.51 -8.09 9.72
C ASP A 68 -8.24 -8.14 11.08
N GLU A 69 -9.19 -9.06 11.21
CA GLU A 69 -10.04 -9.18 12.39
C GLU A 69 -9.23 -9.44 13.67
N LYS A 70 -8.19 -10.27 13.58
CA LYS A 70 -7.34 -10.58 14.75
C LYS A 70 -6.58 -9.36 15.25
N PHE A 71 -6.19 -8.49 14.32
CA PHE A 71 -5.53 -7.24 14.69
C PHE A 71 -6.53 -6.23 15.27
N LEU A 72 -7.72 -6.12 14.69
CA LEU A 72 -8.77 -5.25 15.23
C LEU A 72 -9.16 -5.60 16.66
N GLN A 73 -9.22 -6.89 17.01
CA GLN A 73 -9.41 -7.34 18.39
C GLN A 73 -8.30 -6.84 19.33
N LYS A 74 -7.05 -6.76 18.87
CA LYS A 74 -5.94 -6.17 19.66
C LYS A 74 -6.10 -4.67 19.83
N VAL A 75 -6.53 -3.96 18.79
CA VAL A 75 -6.83 -2.53 18.84
C VAL A 75 -7.90 -2.23 19.90
N GLU A 76 -8.99 -2.99 19.89
CA GLU A 76 -10.08 -2.88 20.87
C GLU A 76 -9.60 -3.21 22.30
N ALA A 77 -8.78 -4.24 22.47
CA ALA A 77 -8.21 -4.61 23.78
C ALA A 77 -7.30 -3.52 24.35
N LEU A 78 -6.73 -2.65 23.50
CA LEU A 78 -5.95 -1.48 23.89
C LEU A 78 -6.83 -0.24 24.17
N GLY A 79 -8.15 -0.35 24.00
CA GLY A 79 -9.12 0.72 24.26
C GLY A 79 -9.32 1.69 23.08
N TYR A 80 -8.93 1.30 21.87
CA TYR A 80 -9.09 2.11 20.68
C TYR A 80 -10.09 1.50 19.69
N THR A 81 -10.61 2.31 18.80
CA THR A 81 -11.47 1.88 17.71
C THR A 81 -10.69 1.86 16.38
N GLN A 82 -11.11 1.02 15.44
CA GLN A 82 -10.60 1.04 14.07
C GLN A 82 -10.62 2.46 13.47
N LYS A 83 -11.70 3.21 13.70
CA LYS A 83 -11.87 4.57 13.19
C LYS A 83 -10.82 5.54 13.74
N GLU A 84 -10.44 5.43 14.99
CA GLU A 84 -9.39 6.27 15.58
C GLU A 84 -8.04 5.97 14.94
N VAL A 85 -7.69 4.69 14.76
CA VAL A 85 -6.43 4.31 14.12
C VAL A 85 -6.40 4.71 12.64
N LEU A 86 -7.51 4.54 11.91
CA LEU A 86 -7.65 5.04 10.53
C LEU A 86 -7.40 6.56 10.45
N ASN A 87 -7.93 7.33 11.41
CA ASN A 87 -7.73 8.77 11.46
C ASN A 87 -6.27 9.14 11.76
N TRP A 88 -5.56 8.39 12.61
CA TRP A 88 -4.14 8.60 12.86
C TRP A 88 -3.31 8.34 11.62
N PHE A 89 -3.57 7.25 10.91
CA PHE A 89 -2.89 6.89 9.68
C PHE A 89 -3.12 7.92 8.57
N TRP A 90 -4.37 8.34 8.42
CA TRP A 90 -4.72 9.41 7.48
C TRP A 90 -3.97 10.71 7.79
N ASN A 91 -3.95 11.12 9.07
CA ASN A 91 -3.25 12.33 9.50
C ASN A 91 -1.74 12.25 9.24
N ALA A 92 -1.09 11.14 9.61
CA ALA A 92 0.34 10.97 9.40
C ALA A 92 0.71 11.04 7.91
N SER A 93 -0.04 10.30 7.08
CA SER A 93 0.23 10.24 5.63
C SER A 93 -0.09 11.57 4.93
N THR A 94 -1.22 12.20 5.24
CA THR A 94 -1.61 13.47 4.62
C THR A 94 -0.62 14.58 4.99
N LYS A 95 -0.28 14.72 6.26
CA LYS A 95 0.71 15.70 6.72
C LYS A 95 2.10 15.44 6.15
N ALA A 96 2.52 14.18 6.00
CA ALA A 96 3.79 13.82 5.38
C ALA A 96 3.91 14.38 3.95
N LEU A 97 2.79 14.48 3.22
CA LEU A 97 2.74 14.95 1.83
C LEU A 97 2.49 16.45 1.67
N GLU A 98 2.21 17.21 2.73
CA GLU A 98 1.85 18.63 2.64
C GLU A 98 2.89 19.49 1.91
N LYS A 99 4.15 19.12 1.96
CA LYS A 99 5.26 19.85 1.30
C LYS A 99 5.79 19.14 0.06
N LYS A 100 5.04 18.16 -0.48
CA LYS A 100 5.42 17.45 -1.70
C LYS A 100 5.59 18.44 -2.87
N PRO A 101 6.75 18.47 -3.55
CA PRO A 101 6.91 19.27 -4.76
C PRO A 101 5.91 18.89 -5.84
N VAL A 102 5.39 19.87 -6.56
CA VAL A 102 4.28 19.69 -7.53
C VAL A 102 4.67 18.78 -8.70
N ASP A 103 5.94 18.77 -9.10
CA ASP A 103 6.49 17.94 -10.19
C ASP A 103 7.10 16.63 -9.70
N MET A 104 6.90 16.26 -8.43
CA MET A 104 7.30 14.98 -7.87
C MET A 104 6.10 14.06 -7.76
N VAL A 105 6.17 12.91 -8.42
CA VAL A 105 5.19 11.84 -8.26
C VAL A 105 5.47 11.10 -6.95
N VAL A 106 4.48 11.02 -6.07
CA VAL A 106 4.54 10.21 -4.85
C VAL A 106 3.44 9.15 -4.90
N ALA A 107 3.85 7.90 -5.08
CA ALA A 107 2.97 6.74 -5.07
C ALA A 107 2.93 6.09 -3.69
N THR A 108 1.86 5.38 -3.39
CA THR A 108 1.82 4.46 -2.25
C THR A 108 1.66 3.02 -2.72
N HIS A 109 2.19 2.07 -1.96
CA HIS A 109 1.97 0.64 -2.15
C HIS A 109 1.51 0.02 -0.83
N PHE A 110 0.51 -0.82 -0.92
CA PHE A 110 0.07 -1.65 0.19
C PHE A 110 -0.48 -2.99 -0.30
N CYS A 111 -0.12 -4.00 0.46
CA CYS A 111 -0.49 -5.38 0.19
C CYS A 111 -0.79 -6.08 1.52
N LYS A 112 -1.27 -7.31 1.45
CA LYS A 112 -1.60 -8.11 2.65
C LYS A 112 -0.39 -8.83 3.24
N GLY A 113 0.81 -8.35 2.94
CA GLY A 113 2.06 -8.95 3.34
C GLY A 113 2.48 -10.09 2.40
N ASN A 114 3.79 -10.34 2.37
CA ASN A 114 4.37 -11.41 1.59
C ASN A 114 5.59 -11.97 2.34
N PHE A 115 5.38 -12.99 3.15
CA PHE A 115 6.46 -13.69 3.82
C PHE A 115 6.65 -15.07 3.20
N LYS A 116 7.71 -15.24 2.42
CA LYS A 116 8.00 -16.51 1.71
C LYS A 116 6.83 -16.97 0.82
N GLY A 117 6.16 -16.04 0.14
CA GLY A 117 4.98 -16.32 -0.65
C GLY A 117 3.67 -16.44 0.13
N ASN A 118 3.68 -16.24 1.46
CA ASN A 118 2.47 -16.32 2.28
C ASN A 118 1.98 -14.92 2.67
N PRO A 119 0.66 -14.66 2.56
CA PRO A 119 0.08 -13.43 3.08
C PRO A 119 0.10 -13.44 4.61
N LEU A 120 0.25 -12.26 5.20
CA LEU A 120 0.23 -12.08 6.66
C LEU A 120 -1.16 -11.68 7.17
N PHE A 121 -1.97 -11.04 6.33
CA PHE A 121 -3.27 -10.48 6.69
C PHE A 121 -4.36 -10.98 5.76
N SER A 122 -5.61 -10.95 6.28
CA SER A 122 -6.81 -11.28 5.53
C SER A 122 -7.88 -10.21 5.74
N GLY A 123 -8.72 -9.98 4.72
CA GLY A 123 -9.80 -9.00 4.77
C GLY A 123 -9.95 -8.26 3.45
N PHE A 124 -11.03 -7.49 3.34
CA PHE A 124 -11.34 -6.69 2.16
C PHE A 124 -10.98 -5.22 2.38
N TYR A 125 -10.77 -4.48 1.31
CA TYR A 125 -10.32 -3.08 1.37
C TYR A 125 -11.44 -2.07 1.69
N ASP A 126 -12.68 -2.51 1.92
CA ASP A 126 -13.86 -1.66 2.09
C ASP A 126 -13.69 -0.58 3.16
N ALA A 127 -13.08 -0.92 4.29
CA ALA A 127 -12.88 0.03 5.39
C ALA A 127 -11.74 1.02 5.15
N VAL A 128 -10.71 0.61 4.40
CA VAL A 128 -9.46 1.38 4.26
C VAL A 128 -9.35 2.14 2.95
N ALA A 129 -9.88 1.59 1.84
CA ALA A 129 -9.73 2.19 0.52
C ALA A 129 -10.26 3.63 0.44
N PRO A 130 -11.45 3.98 0.98
CA PRO A 130 -11.94 5.36 0.94
C PRO A 130 -11.03 6.34 1.71
N VAL A 131 -10.43 5.89 2.80
CA VAL A 131 -9.53 6.69 3.64
C VAL A 131 -8.19 6.89 2.93
N ILE A 132 -7.61 5.81 2.37
CA ILE A 132 -6.34 5.86 1.64
C ILE A 132 -6.49 6.72 0.38
N ALA A 133 -7.57 6.55 -0.36
CA ALA A 133 -7.83 7.30 -1.58
C ALA A 133 -8.04 8.81 -1.34
N ASP A 134 -8.30 9.24 -0.10
CA ASP A 134 -8.39 10.65 0.27
C ASP A 134 -7.01 11.32 0.50
N ILE A 135 -5.97 10.53 0.69
CA ILE A 135 -4.59 11.01 0.83
C ILE A 135 -4.07 11.43 -0.56
N PRO A 136 -3.35 12.57 -0.68
CA PRO A 136 -2.94 13.13 -1.98
C PRO A 136 -1.74 12.39 -2.60
N TYR A 137 -1.84 11.06 -2.73
CA TYR A 137 -0.94 10.26 -3.55
C TYR A 137 -1.28 10.39 -5.03
N ASP A 138 -0.27 10.36 -5.89
CA ASP A 138 -0.44 10.39 -7.34
C ASP A 138 -0.69 8.99 -7.94
N ALA A 139 -0.33 7.92 -7.22
CA ALA A 139 -0.60 6.55 -7.64
C ALA A 139 -0.78 5.60 -6.45
N PHE A 140 -1.62 4.59 -6.64
CA PHE A 140 -1.98 3.58 -5.64
C PHE A 140 -1.68 2.17 -6.19
N PHE A 141 -0.61 1.54 -5.70
CA PHE A 141 -0.27 0.14 -6.02
C PHE A 141 -0.97 -0.79 -5.04
N VAL A 142 -1.91 -1.58 -5.54
CA VAL A 142 -2.82 -2.38 -4.70
C VAL A 142 -2.79 -3.85 -5.08
N GLU A 143 -2.69 -4.73 -4.08
CA GLU A 143 -2.73 -6.18 -4.27
C GLU A 143 -4.12 -6.67 -4.70
N TYR A 144 -4.18 -7.32 -5.88
CA TYR A 144 -5.39 -7.98 -6.42
C TYR A 144 -5.08 -9.27 -7.16
N ASP A 145 -3.98 -9.94 -6.84
CA ASP A 145 -3.49 -11.16 -7.49
C ASP A 145 -4.30 -12.43 -7.15
N ASP A 146 -5.25 -12.34 -6.22
CA ASP A 146 -6.16 -13.43 -5.89
C ASP A 146 -7.52 -12.96 -5.34
N ALA A 147 -8.44 -13.93 -5.15
CA ALA A 147 -9.81 -13.67 -4.70
C ALA A 147 -9.92 -13.09 -3.28
N ARG A 148 -8.87 -13.18 -2.46
CA ARG A 148 -8.86 -12.62 -1.09
C ARG A 148 -8.93 -11.09 -1.07
N SER A 149 -8.63 -10.43 -2.18
CA SER A 149 -8.70 -8.99 -2.30
C SER A 149 -10.13 -8.47 -2.52
N GLY A 150 -11.07 -9.36 -2.86
CA GLY A 150 -12.47 -9.01 -3.09
C GLY A 150 -12.70 -8.27 -4.41
N SER A 151 -13.72 -7.42 -4.42
CA SER A 151 -14.06 -6.60 -5.59
C SER A 151 -13.26 -5.30 -5.62
N PHE A 152 -13.26 -4.62 -6.78
CA PHE A 152 -12.65 -3.29 -6.92
C PHE A 152 -13.55 -2.13 -6.44
N GLU A 153 -14.82 -2.42 -6.10
CA GLU A 153 -15.80 -1.39 -5.69
C GLU A 153 -15.31 -0.40 -4.62
N PRO A 154 -14.54 -0.81 -3.59
CA PRO A 154 -14.01 0.14 -2.62
C PRO A 154 -13.16 1.27 -3.22
N TRP A 155 -12.57 1.05 -4.41
CA TRP A 155 -11.72 2.01 -5.12
C TRP A 155 -12.47 2.93 -6.09
N LYS A 156 -13.79 2.79 -6.21
CA LYS A 156 -14.63 3.65 -7.03
C LYS A 156 -14.45 5.14 -6.71
N VAL A 157 -14.03 5.44 -5.49
CA VAL A 157 -13.71 6.80 -5.03
C VAL A 157 -12.55 7.45 -5.80
N LEU A 158 -11.74 6.66 -6.55
CA LEU A 158 -10.67 7.17 -7.41
C LEU A 158 -11.15 7.59 -8.80
N LYS A 159 -12.36 7.22 -9.21
CA LYS A 159 -12.84 7.40 -10.59
C LYS A 159 -12.77 8.85 -11.10
N ASP A 160 -12.98 9.80 -10.19
CA ASP A 160 -12.99 11.23 -10.51
C ASP A 160 -11.75 11.95 -9.96
N LYS A 161 -10.71 11.21 -9.55
CA LYS A 161 -9.45 11.75 -9.05
C LYS A 161 -8.36 11.68 -10.13
N ASP A 162 -7.49 12.68 -10.14
CA ASP A 162 -6.27 12.66 -10.95
C ASP A 162 -5.18 11.82 -10.25
N ALA A 163 -5.43 10.52 -10.17
CA ALA A 163 -4.54 9.57 -9.51
C ALA A 163 -4.60 8.21 -10.20
N LEU A 164 -3.45 7.58 -10.38
CA LEU A 164 -3.32 6.29 -11.05
C LEU A 164 -3.62 5.13 -10.10
N PHE A 165 -4.59 4.29 -10.43
CA PHE A 165 -4.77 2.98 -9.78
C PHE A 165 -3.90 1.94 -10.47
N VAL A 166 -2.99 1.31 -9.75
CA VAL A 166 -2.10 0.27 -10.28
C VAL A 166 -2.53 -1.08 -9.73
N ALA A 167 -3.19 -1.87 -10.59
CA ALA A 167 -3.72 -3.17 -10.22
C ALA A 167 -2.61 -4.23 -10.21
N GLY A 168 -2.28 -4.74 -9.03
CA GLY A 168 -1.33 -5.83 -8.84
C GLY A 168 -1.99 -7.19 -9.11
N LEU A 169 -2.14 -7.57 -10.38
CA LEU A 169 -2.86 -8.77 -10.80
C LEU A 169 -1.97 -10.00 -11.01
N ILE A 170 -0.66 -9.81 -11.11
CA ILE A 170 0.30 -10.89 -11.31
C ILE A 170 0.95 -11.25 -9.98
N SER A 171 0.72 -12.48 -9.52
CA SER A 171 1.21 -12.93 -8.21
C SER A 171 2.72 -13.12 -8.20
N THR A 172 3.35 -12.63 -7.14
CA THR A 172 4.76 -12.89 -6.83
C THR A 172 4.90 -13.91 -5.69
N LYS A 173 3.79 -14.53 -5.29
CA LYS A 173 3.71 -15.46 -4.15
C LYS A 173 3.76 -16.93 -4.55
N ASN A 174 3.51 -17.25 -5.82
CA ASN A 174 3.54 -18.61 -6.34
C ASN A 174 4.12 -18.66 -7.75
N PRO A 175 4.69 -19.81 -8.20
CA PRO A 175 5.35 -19.94 -9.49
C PRO A 175 4.39 -20.14 -10.68
N VAL A 176 3.09 -20.28 -10.45
CA VAL A 176 2.11 -20.49 -11.51
C VAL A 176 1.96 -19.21 -12.33
N LEU A 177 2.09 -19.32 -13.65
CA LEU A 177 1.79 -18.21 -14.55
C LEU A 177 0.27 -18.04 -14.64
N GLU A 178 -0.17 -16.80 -14.51
CA GLU A 178 -1.56 -16.44 -14.71
C GLU A 178 -1.97 -16.59 -16.18
N ASP A 179 -3.23 -16.86 -16.42
CA ASP A 179 -3.79 -16.83 -17.75
C ASP A 179 -3.96 -15.39 -18.25
N HIS A 180 -3.53 -15.11 -19.47
CA HIS A 180 -3.54 -13.77 -20.07
C HIS A 180 -4.97 -13.21 -20.19
N ASP A 181 -5.95 -14.04 -20.55
CA ASP A 181 -7.33 -13.61 -20.72
C ASP A 181 -8.00 -13.34 -19.36
N GLU A 182 -7.63 -14.09 -18.31
CA GLU A 182 -8.08 -13.80 -16.94
C GLU A 182 -7.47 -12.49 -16.42
N ILE A 183 -6.19 -12.19 -16.70
CA ILE A 183 -5.60 -10.89 -16.36
C ILE A 183 -6.37 -9.77 -17.05
N LYS A 184 -6.61 -9.91 -18.36
CA LYS A 184 -7.38 -8.93 -19.14
C LYS A 184 -8.77 -8.71 -18.54
N LYS A 185 -9.49 -9.78 -18.25
CA LYS A 185 -10.82 -9.72 -17.65
C LYS A 185 -10.79 -8.96 -16.31
N ARG A 186 -9.84 -9.28 -15.43
CA ARG A 186 -9.69 -8.60 -14.13
C ARG A 186 -9.30 -7.13 -14.29
N TYR A 187 -8.47 -6.82 -15.27
CA TYR A 187 -8.12 -5.45 -15.60
C TYR A 187 -9.34 -4.64 -16.07
N GLU A 188 -10.16 -5.18 -16.94
CA GLU A 188 -11.40 -4.55 -17.42
C GLU A 188 -12.44 -4.38 -16.28
N GLU A 189 -12.54 -5.35 -15.37
CA GLU A 189 -13.38 -5.22 -14.16
C GLU A 189 -12.89 -4.04 -13.29
N ALA A 190 -11.59 -3.90 -13.07
CA ALA A 190 -11.01 -2.80 -12.32
C ALA A 190 -11.25 -1.46 -13.04
N LYS A 191 -10.99 -1.40 -14.36
CA LYS A 191 -11.19 -0.21 -15.20
C LYS A 191 -12.62 0.29 -15.17
N ALA A 192 -13.60 -0.61 -15.21
CA ALA A 192 -15.02 -0.25 -15.13
C ALA A 192 -15.36 0.48 -13.80
N VAL A 193 -14.63 0.18 -12.74
CA VAL A 193 -14.84 0.77 -11.40
C VAL A 193 -14.05 2.06 -11.22
N VAL A 194 -12.72 2.01 -11.49
CA VAL A 194 -11.81 3.13 -11.18
C VAL A 194 -11.66 4.15 -12.32
N GLY A 195 -12.12 3.81 -13.53
CA GLY A 195 -12.01 4.68 -14.71
C GLY A 195 -10.73 4.45 -15.52
N GLU A 196 -10.38 5.44 -16.36
CA GLU A 196 -9.28 5.35 -17.34
C GLU A 196 -7.87 5.48 -16.70
N GLN A 197 -7.77 6.03 -15.49
CA GLN A 197 -6.50 6.18 -14.78
C GLN A 197 -6.09 4.87 -14.09
N ILE A 198 -5.79 3.85 -14.91
CA ILE A 198 -5.44 2.51 -14.44
C ILE A 198 -4.18 1.98 -15.14
N ALA A 199 -3.36 1.23 -14.39
CA ALA A 199 -2.22 0.48 -14.90
C ALA A 199 -2.17 -0.92 -14.30
N LEU A 200 -1.33 -1.77 -14.87
CA LEU A 200 -1.10 -3.14 -14.43
C LEU A 200 0.30 -3.29 -13.85
N SER A 201 0.44 -4.07 -12.79
CA SER A 201 1.74 -4.44 -12.22
C SER A 201 1.74 -5.89 -11.73
N PRO A 202 2.92 -6.48 -11.48
CA PRO A 202 3.02 -7.57 -10.53
C PRO A 202 2.59 -7.08 -9.14
N GLN A 203 2.37 -8.02 -8.24
CA GLN A 203 2.11 -7.73 -6.84
C GLN A 203 3.37 -7.13 -6.18
N CYS A 204 3.74 -7.31 -4.95
CA CYS A 204 4.82 -6.60 -4.25
C CYS A 204 6.19 -6.66 -4.95
N GLY A 205 6.80 -7.79 -5.01
CA GLY A 205 8.13 -8.09 -5.53
C GLY A 205 8.42 -9.58 -5.40
N PHE A 206 9.42 -10.06 -6.12
CA PHE A 206 9.70 -11.50 -6.19
C PHE A 206 10.53 -12.03 -5.01
N ALA A 207 11.07 -11.13 -4.18
CA ALA A 207 11.75 -11.46 -2.94
C ALA A 207 11.52 -10.32 -1.94
N SER A 208 10.43 -10.37 -1.18
CA SER A 208 10.04 -9.33 -0.22
C SER A 208 10.81 -9.41 1.12
N VAL A 209 11.49 -10.52 1.38
CA VAL A 209 12.31 -10.78 2.57
C VAL A 209 13.60 -11.47 2.17
N GLU A 210 14.61 -11.49 3.08
CA GLU A 210 15.92 -12.10 2.84
C GLU A 210 15.81 -13.57 2.39
N GLU A 211 14.86 -14.31 2.96
CA GLU A 211 14.61 -15.71 2.61
C GLU A 211 14.00 -15.91 1.22
N GLY A 212 13.56 -14.83 0.56
CA GLY A 212 12.93 -14.87 -0.76
C GLY A 212 11.51 -15.43 -0.76
N ASN A 213 10.96 -15.58 -1.95
CA ASN A 213 9.67 -16.23 -2.21
C ASN A 213 9.91 -17.62 -2.82
N CYS A 214 8.84 -18.41 -2.99
CA CYS A 214 8.89 -19.72 -3.66
C CYS A 214 8.90 -19.60 -5.20
N ILE A 215 9.56 -18.59 -5.76
CA ILE A 215 9.67 -18.31 -7.19
C ILE A 215 11.15 -18.23 -7.53
N ASP A 216 11.60 -19.03 -8.49
CA ASP A 216 12.95 -18.95 -9.02
C ASP A 216 13.10 -17.80 -10.05
N GLU A 217 14.34 -17.49 -10.38
CA GLU A 217 14.66 -16.40 -11.31
C GLU A 217 14.07 -16.64 -12.72
N GLU A 218 14.02 -17.87 -13.20
CA GLU A 218 13.43 -18.21 -14.51
C GLU A 218 11.94 -17.90 -14.51
N THR A 219 11.24 -18.29 -13.48
CA THR A 219 9.80 -18.01 -13.31
C THR A 219 9.53 -16.52 -13.13
N GLN A 220 10.39 -15.80 -12.40
CA GLN A 220 10.31 -14.34 -12.31
C GLN A 220 10.33 -13.70 -13.69
N TRP A 221 11.27 -14.06 -14.55
CA TRP A 221 11.35 -13.52 -15.90
C TRP A 221 10.14 -13.87 -16.75
N LYS A 222 9.63 -15.11 -16.65
CA LYS A 222 8.38 -15.50 -17.33
C LYS A 222 7.18 -14.66 -16.90
N LYS A 223 7.07 -14.31 -15.62
CA LYS A 223 6.01 -13.43 -15.11
C LYS A 223 6.19 -11.97 -15.59
N ILE A 224 7.41 -11.50 -15.73
CA ILE A 224 7.71 -10.19 -16.33
C ILE A 224 7.34 -10.19 -17.81
N ASP A 225 7.68 -11.25 -18.56
CA ASP A 225 7.30 -11.39 -19.97
C ASP A 225 5.78 -11.44 -20.14
N LEU A 226 5.08 -12.13 -19.24
CA LEU A 226 3.62 -12.14 -19.20
C LEU A 226 3.05 -10.72 -18.98
N LEU A 227 3.60 -9.95 -18.03
CA LEU A 227 3.21 -8.56 -17.82
C LEU A 227 3.42 -7.72 -19.09
N VAL A 228 4.57 -7.86 -19.75
CA VAL A 228 4.88 -7.14 -20.99
C VAL A 228 3.94 -7.52 -22.12
N SER A 229 3.50 -8.78 -22.19
CA SER A 229 2.53 -9.24 -23.20
C SER A 229 1.15 -8.59 -23.04
N CYS A 230 0.79 -8.17 -21.81
CA CYS A 230 -0.50 -7.53 -21.53
C CYS A 230 -0.65 -6.13 -22.16
N LYS A 231 0.40 -5.56 -22.75
CA LYS A 231 0.37 -4.26 -23.44
C LYS A 231 -0.64 -4.15 -24.58
N ASP A 232 -1.15 -5.27 -25.07
CA ASP A 232 -2.11 -5.34 -26.19
C ASP A 232 -3.53 -4.91 -25.79
N PHE A 233 -3.82 -4.81 -24.48
CA PHE A 233 -5.13 -4.38 -23.97
C PHE A 233 -5.06 -3.20 -22.96
N LEU A 234 -3.86 -2.68 -22.66
CA LEU A 234 -3.66 -1.55 -21.74
C LEU A 234 -4.00 -0.20 -22.37
#